data_e5148bdc95eb82e536edaf60f5680ea9
#
_entry.id   e5148bdc95eb82e536edaf60f5680ea9
#
_cell.length_a   1.000
_cell.length_b   1.000
_cell.length_c   1.000
_cell.angle_alpha   90.00
_cell.angle_beta   90.00
_cell.angle_gamma   90.00
#
_symmetry.space_group_name_H-M   'P 1'
#
loop_
_entity.id
_entity.type
_entity.pdbx_description
1 polymer ?
#
loop_
_entity_poly.entity_id
_entity_poly.type
_entity_poly.pdbx_seq_one_letter_code
_entity_poly.pdbx_strand_id
1 'polypeptide(L)'
;GMYPSDEVDKSRLDLIPAMTLKSTITHIKEVEPGRGVSYGKEYITDKKTKIATVPIGYADGYLRKLAKHGKMIPIIGRICMDQCMIDVTNVHNIDKGDEVIIFGREGVTVDDLAEWLETINYEVSCVIGKRIPRIYTKDGKAVKVLNYLM
;
A
#
# COMPACT_ATOMS: atom_id res chain seq x y z
N GLY A 1 16.76 8.72 -0.14
CA GLY A 1 17.53 7.50 -0.30
C GLY A 1 17.02 6.37 0.58
N MET A 2 17.67 5.23 0.49
CA MET A 2 17.44 4.05 1.33
C MET A 2 18.76 3.61 1.94
N TYR A 3 18.75 3.19 3.19
CA TYR A 3 19.94 2.59 3.80
C TYR A 3 20.14 1.17 3.24
N PRO A 4 21.38 0.74 3.02
CA PRO A 4 21.66 -0.58 2.42
C PRO A 4 21.35 -1.76 3.34
N SER A 5 21.40 -1.56 4.65
CA SER A 5 21.02 -2.56 5.65
C SER A 5 20.80 -1.88 7.01
N ASP A 6 20.30 -2.65 7.98
CA ASP A 6 20.16 -2.18 9.36
C ASP A 6 21.47 -2.14 10.14
N GLU A 7 22.55 -2.74 9.60
CA GLU A 7 23.87 -2.76 10.21
C GLU A 7 24.63 -1.43 10.05
N VAL A 8 24.18 -0.55 9.15
CA VAL A 8 24.84 0.75 8.94
C VAL A 8 24.45 1.73 10.04
N ASP A 9 25.42 2.54 10.44
CA ASP A 9 25.20 3.65 11.36
C ASP A 9 24.36 4.76 10.68
N LYS A 10 23.05 4.70 10.88
CA LYS A 10 22.10 5.64 10.28
C LYS A 10 22.23 7.08 10.81
N SER A 11 22.95 7.27 11.94
CA SER A 11 23.17 8.60 12.52
C SER A 11 24.13 9.46 11.71
N ARG A 12 24.95 8.84 10.85
CA ARG A 12 26.01 9.52 10.07
C ARG A 12 25.47 10.27 8.85
N LEU A 13 24.31 9.88 8.34
CA LEU A 13 23.70 10.49 7.16
C LEU A 13 22.17 10.29 7.21
N ASP A 14 21.43 11.36 7.33
CA ASP A 14 19.96 11.32 7.27
C ASP A 14 19.47 11.16 5.82
N LEU A 15 19.00 9.97 5.48
CA LEU A 15 18.46 9.67 4.16
C LEU A 15 16.96 9.84 4.14
N ILE A 16 16.50 10.77 3.31
CA ILE A 16 15.07 10.99 3.08
C ILE A 16 14.58 10.07 1.97
N PRO A 17 13.57 9.21 2.21
CA PRO A 17 12.94 8.40 1.16
C PRO A 17 12.43 9.27 0.01
N ALA A 18 12.81 8.91 -1.21
CA ALA A 18 12.46 9.67 -2.41
C ALA A 18 11.19 9.14 -3.12
N MET A 19 10.69 7.98 -2.71
CA MET A 19 9.54 7.31 -3.34
C MET A 19 8.38 7.22 -2.35
N THR A 20 7.20 7.60 -2.81
CA THR A 20 5.92 7.34 -2.12
C THR A 20 4.99 6.67 -3.10
N LEU A 21 4.43 5.51 -2.74
CA LEU A 21 3.41 4.83 -3.51
C LEU A 21 2.05 5.17 -2.94
N LYS A 22 1.18 5.68 -3.80
CA LYS A 22 -0.17 6.12 -3.45
C LYS A 22 -1.21 5.45 -4.33
N SER A 23 -2.41 5.32 -3.81
CA SER A 23 -3.60 4.93 -4.53
C SER A 23 -4.80 5.73 -4.04
N THR A 24 -6.00 5.43 -4.52
CA THR A 24 -7.23 6.08 -4.09
C THR A 24 -8.31 5.06 -3.76
N ILE A 25 -9.25 5.42 -2.91
CA ILE A 25 -10.39 4.57 -2.63
C ILE A 25 -11.36 4.62 -3.81
N THR A 26 -11.68 3.46 -4.38
CA THR A 26 -12.63 3.36 -5.51
C THR A 26 -14.04 2.99 -5.06
N HIS A 27 -14.18 2.32 -3.93
CA HIS A 27 -15.46 1.89 -3.41
C HIS A 27 -15.42 1.76 -1.89
N ILE A 28 -16.52 2.12 -1.23
CA ILE A 28 -16.73 1.90 0.21
C ILE A 28 -18.09 1.25 0.41
N LYS A 29 -18.15 0.26 1.29
CA LYS A 29 -19.41 -0.36 1.73
C LYS A 29 -19.33 -0.82 3.18
N GLU A 30 -20.47 -0.87 3.83
CA GLU A 30 -20.66 -1.58 5.10
C GLU A 30 -21.18 -2.99 4.83
N VAL A 31 -20.71 -3.94 5.61
CA VAL A 31 -21.17 -5.33 5.56
C VAL A 31 -21.49 -5.83 6.96
N GLU A 32 -22.50 -6.69 7.05
CA GLU A 32 -22.89 -7.34 8.30
C GLU A 32 -21.88 -8.44 8.70
N PRO A 33 -21.90 -8.90 9.98
CA PRO A 33 -21.12 -10.04 10.41
C PRO A 33 -21.37 -11.30 9.56
N GLY A 34 -20.37 -12.17 9.47
CA GLY A 34 -20.46 -13.43 8.73
C GLY A 34 -20.25 -13.29 7.21
N ARG A 35 -19.84 -12.11 6.71
CA ARG A 35 -19.56 -11.90 5.29
C ARG A 35 -18.11 -12.24 4.94
N GLY A 36 -17.94 -13.10 3.95
CA GLY A 36 -16.62 -13.40 3.40
C GLY A 36 -16.10 -12.27 2.52
N VAL A 37 -14.81 -11.94 2.67
CA VAL A 37 -14.12 -10.89 1.91
C VAL A 37 -13.06 -11.51 1.02
N SER A 38 -12.99 -11.06 -0.24
CA SER A 38 -12.02 -11.49 -1.24
C SER A 38 -12.11 -12.97 -1.63
N TYR A 39 -11.16 -13.44 -2.46
CA TYR A 39 -11.11 -14.81 -2.95
C TYR A 39 -10.92 -15.83 -1.82
N GLY A 40 -11.67 -16.92 -1.87
CA GLY A 40 -11.60 -18.00 -0.91
C GLY A 40 -12.22 -17.69 0.45
N LYS A 41 -12.80 -16.51 0.63
CA LYS A 41 -13.41 -16.06 1.90
C LYS A 41 -12.48 -16.28 3.11
N GLU A 42 -11.17 -16.04 2.94
CA GLU A 42 -10.19 -16.21 4.02
C GLU A 42 -10.41 -15.25 5.20
N TYR A 43 -11.05 -14.12 4.95
CA TYR A 43 -11.50 -13.20 5.98
C TYR A 43 -13.03 -13.22 6.04
N ILE A 44 -13.55 -13.47 7.23
CA ILE A 44 -14.99 -13.40 7.52
C ILE A 44 -15.19 -12.31 8.56
N THR A 45 -16.10 -11.39 8.30
CA THR A 45 -16.39 -10.31 9.24
C THR A 45 -17.02 -10.88 10.52
N ASP A 46 -16.51 -10.49 11.67
CA ASP A 46 -17.02 -10.84 13.00
C ASP A 46 -18.01 -9.81 13.55
N LYS A 47 -18.00 -8.64 12.98
CA LYS A 47 -18.84 -7.49 13.33
C LYS A 47 -19.26 -6.72 12.08
N LYS A 48 -20.14 -5.74 12.25
CA LYS A 48 -20.44 -4.77 11.18
C LYS A 48 -19.15 -4.03 10.80
N THR A 49 -18.72 -4.18 9.55
CA THR A 49 -17.41 -3.75 9.06
C THR A 49 -17.57 -2.80 7.88
N LYS A 50 -16.89 -1.65 7.93
CA LYS A 50 -16.79 -0.71 6.81
C LYS A 50 -15.54 -1.05 6.00
N ILE A 51 -15.74 -1.44 4.74
CA ILE A 51 -14.67 -1.92 3.85
C ILE A 51 -14.45 -0.93 2.74
N ALA A 52 -13.19 -0.56 2.50
CA ALA A 52 -12.79 0.21 1.33
C ALA A 52 -12.02 -0.68 0.34
N THR A 53 -12.25 -0.45 -0.96
CA THR A 53 -11.52 -1.09 -2.05
C THR A 53 -10.49 -0.11 -2.60
N VAL A 54 -9.25 -0.57 -2.69
CA VAL A 54 -8.10 0.18 -3.21
C VAL A 54 -7.60 -0.52 -4.47
N PRO A 55 -7.51 0.17 -5.63
CA PRO A 55 -7.12 -0.41 -6.91
C PRO A 55 -5.59 -0.55 -7.00
N ILE A 56 -5.04 -1.42 -6.18
CA ILE A 56 -3.66 -1.86 -6.22
C ILE A 56 -3.59 -3.34 -5.85
N GLY A 57 -2.85 -4.11 -6.61
CA GLY A 57 -2.71 -5.54 -6.39
C GLY A 57 -1.35 -6.10 -6.80
N TYR A 58 -1.25 -7.43 -6.88
CA TYR A 58 0.03 -8.05 -7.14
C TYR A 58 0.57 -7.79 -8.56
N ALA A 59 -0.28 -7.45 -9.54
CA ALA A 59 0.17 -7.05 -10.87
C ALA A 59 0.84 -5.66 -10.89
N ASP A 60 0.64 -4.88 -9.82
CA ASP A 60 1.27 -3.58 -9.62
C ASP A 60 2.57 -3.66 -8.80
N GLY A 61 2.85 -4.84 -8.24
CA GLY A 61 3.97 -5.07 -7.32
C GLY A 61 3.55 -5.10 -5.84
N TYR A 62 2.25 -4.98 -5.53
CA TYR A 62 1.76 -5.11 -4.16
C TYR A 62 1.49 -6.57 -3.83
N LEU A 63 2.51 -7.27 -3.35
CA LEU A 63 2.57 -8.73 -3.30
C LEU A 63 1.57 -9.34 -2.32
N ARG A 64 1.06 -10.53 -2.65
CA ARG A 64 0.02 -11.25 -1.88
C ARG A 64 0.40 -11.55 -0.43
N LYS A 65 1.68 -11.72 -0.12
CA LYS A 65 2.19 -11.95 1.24
C LYS A 65 1.83 -10.79 2.18
N LEU A 66 1.70 -9.58 1.66
CA LEU A 66 1.30 -8.39 2.43
C LEU A 66 -0.14 -8.42 2.95
N ALA A 67 -0.98 -9.34 2.51
CA ALA A 67 -2.39 -9.44 2.92
C ALA A 67 -2.62 -9.62 4.43
N LYS A 68 -1.61 -10.06 5.18
CA LYS A 68 -1.68 -10.25 6.64
C LYS A 68 -1.08 -9.10 7.43
N HIS A 69 -0.58 -8.10 6.73
CA HIS A 69 0.11 -6.97 7.32
C HIS A 69 -0.65 -5.68 7.04
N GLY A 70 -0.51 -4.74 7.90
CA GLY A 70 -1.10 -3.42 7.80
C GLY A 70 -0.86 -2.70 9.12
N LYS A 71 0.02 -1.70 9.11
CA LYS A 71 0.48 -1.04 10.33
C LYS A 71 -0.57 -0.10 10.89
N MET A 72 -1.31 0.59 10.02
CA MET A 72 -2.30 1.60 10.39
C MET A 72 -3.73 1.16 10.05
N ILE A 73 -3.93 0.62 8.85
CA ILE A 73 -5.22 0.14 8.38
C ILE A 73 -5.02 -1.28 7.86
N PRO A 74 -5.68 -2.29 8.46
CA PRO A 74 -5.46 -3.67 8.08
C PRO A 74 -6.02 -4.00 6.71
N ILE A 75 -5.24 -4.76 5.93
CA ILE A 75 -5.71 -5.41 4.72
C ILE A 75 -6.52 -6.63 5.13
N ILE A 76 -7.73 -6.75 4.62
CA ILE A 76 -8.64 -7.87 4.91
C ILE A 76 -8.88 -8.73 3.68
N GLY A 77 -8.76 -10.04 3.88
CA GLY A 77 -8.80 -11.02 2.79
C GLY A 77 -7.53 -10.98 1.93
N ARG A 78 -7.58 -11.64 0.78
CA ARG A 78 -6.44 -11.74 -0.15
C ARG A 78 -6.27 -10.50 -0.98
N ILE A 79 -5.03 -10.11 -1.25
CA ILE A 79 -4.70 -9.15 -2.30
C ILE A 79 -4.96 -9.83 -3.65
N CYS A 80 -5.77 -9.17 -4.49
CA CYS A 80 -6.12 -9.63 -5.83
C CYS A 80 -5.08 -9.14 -6.86
N MET A 81 -5.31 -9.41 -8.14
CA MET A 81 -4.43 -8.97 -9.22
C MET A 81 -4.32 -7.44 -9.26
N ASP A 82 -5.45 -6.74 -9.17
CA ASP A 82 -5.57 -5.31 -9.44
C ASP A 82 -6.19 -4.52 -8.29
N GLN A 83 -6.48 -5.16 -7.16
CA GLN A 83 -7.12 -4.51 -6.02
C GLN A 83 -6.89 -5.25 -4.71
N CYS A 84 -7.04 -4.53 -3.60
CA CYS A 84 -7.13 -5.09 -2.26
C CYS A 84 -8.26 -4.41 -1.47
N MET A 85 -8.67 -5.03 -0.38
CA MET A 85 -9.66 -4.51 0.54
C MET A 85 -9.00 -4.19 1.88
N ILE A 86 -9.41 -3.06 2.45
CA ILE A 86 -8.92 -2.59 3.75
C ILE A 86 -10.10 -2.36 4.70
N ASP A 87 -9.89 -2.64 5.98
CA ASP A 87 -10.88 -2.36 7.02
C ASP A 87 -10.75 -0.89 7.48
N VAL A 88 -11.77 -0.11 7.15
CA VAL A 88 -11.84 1.31 7.49
C VAL A 88 -12.93 1.60 8.55
N THR A 89 -13.34 0.58 9.31
CA THR A 89 -14.41 0.69 10.31
C THR A 89 -14.16 1.81 11.31
N ASN A 90 -12.91 1.99 11.72
CA ASN A 90 -12.51 2.98 12.71
C ASN A 90 -11.94 4.27 12.07
N VAL A 91 -12.06 4.44 10.77
CA VAL A 91 -11.61 5.65 10.08
C VAL A 91 -12.80 6.58 9.87
N HIS A 92 -12.69 7.78 10.44
CA HIS A 92 -13.72 8.82 10.31
C HIS A 92 -13.51 9.65 9.05
N ASN A 93 -14.59 10.20 8.50
CA ASN A 93 -14.57 11.13 7.36
C ASN A 93 -13.80 10.60 6.15
N ILE A 94 -14.05 9.33 5.80
CA ILE A 94 -13.43 8.67 4.65
C ILE A 94 -14.45 8.45 3.55
N ASP A 95 -14.09 8.86 2.33
CA ASP A 95 -14.95 8.79 1.15
C ASP A 95 -14.23 8.17 -0.06
N LYS A 96 -15.05 7.82 -1.07
CA LYS A 96 -14.52 7.43 -2.37
C LYS A 96 -13.73 8.58 -2.99
N GLY A 97 -12.54 8.30 -3.47
CA GLY A 97 -11.60 9.27 -4.04
C GLY A 97 -10.51 9.69 -3.07
N ASP A 98 -10.64 9.37 -1.77
CA ASP A 98 -9.60 9.68 -0.81
C ASP A 98 -8.30 8.94 -1.11
N GLU A 99 -7.19 9.61 -0.86
CA GLU A 99 -5.85 9.10 -1.09
C GLU A 99 -5.47 8.07 -0.02
N VAL A 100 -4.83 7.00 -0.46
CA VAL A 100 -4.26 5.96 0.40
C VAL A 100 -2.76 5.90 0.16
N ILE A 101 -1.96 6.11 1.20
CA ILE A 101 -0.51 5.91 1.15
C ILE A 101 -0.23 4.43 1.40
N ILE A 102 0.34 3.76 0.39
CA ILE A 102 0.71 2.35 0.47
C ILE A 102 2.05 2.20 1.20
N PHE A 103 3.04 2.99 0.80
CA PHE A 103 4.29 3.19 1.53
C PHE A 103 4.91 4.53 1.15
N GLY A 104 5.77 5.06 2.02
CA GLY A 104 6.43 6.32 1.75
C GLY A 104 7.28 6.82 2.90
N ARG A 105 7.34 8.14 3.02
CA ARG A 105 8.04 8.80 4.12
C ARG A 105 7.28 8.69 5.44
N GLU A 106 5.96 8.66 5.36
CA GLU A 106 5.07 8.61 6.52
C GLU A 106 4.30 7.28 6.53
N GLY A 107 3.98 6.79 7.72
CA GLY A 107 3.22 5.57 7.91
C GLY A 107 4.05 4.31 7.67
N VAL A 108 3.72 3.55 6.64
CA VAL A 108 4.45 2.34 6.24
C VAL A 108 5.64 2.73 5.37
N THR A 109 6.81 2.23 5.70
CA THR A 109 8.04 2.46 4.94
C THR A 109 8.34 1.30 3.99
N VAL A 110 9.28 1.52 3.08
CA VAL A 110 9.79 0.45 2.21
C VAL A 110 10.50 -0.65 3.00
N ASP A 111 11.12 -0.28 4.13
CA ASP A 111 11.80 -1.22 5.02
C ASP A 111 10.78 -2.08 5.79
N ASP A 112 9.67 -1.51 6.27
CA ASP A 112 8.57 -2.30 6.84
C ASP A 112 8.06 -3.36 5.85
N LEU A 113 7.89 -2.99 4.57
CA LEU A 113 7.45 -3.94 3.54
C LEU A 113 8.50 -5.02 3.27
N ALA A 114 9.77 -4.66 3.27
CA ALA A 114 10.87 -5.61 3.09
C ALA A 114 10.91 -6.64 4.22
N GLU A 115 10.75 -6.20 5.48
CA GLU A 115 10.64 -7.08 6.65
C GLU A 115 9.45 -8.06 6.52
N TRP A 116 8.26 -7.55 6.20
CA TRP A 116 7.05 -8.38 6.04
C TRP A 116 7.14 -9.37 4.88
N LEU A 117 7.88 -9.01 3.85
CA LEU A 117 8.11 -9.87 2.69
C LEU A 117 9.30 -10.81 2.88
N GLU A 118 10.10 -10.63 3.95
CA GLU A 118 11.36 -11.36 4.21
C GLU A 118 12.37 -11.17 3.07
N THR A 119 12.56 -9.92 2.65
CA THR A 119 13.45 -9.52 1.57
C THR A 119 14.16 -8.20 1.89
N ILE A 120 14.77 -7.57 0.90
CA ILE A 120 15.46 -6.29 1.03
C ILE A 120 14.64 -5.14 0.44
N ASN A 121 14.84 -3.93 0.93
CA ASN A 121 14.11 -2.72 0.51
C ASN A 121 14.30 -2.40 -0.99
N TYR A 122 15.42 -2.77 -1.58
CA TYR A 122 15.68 -2.60 -3.01
C TYR A 122 14.71 -3.44 -3.85
N GLU A 123 14.46 -4.70 -3.47
CA GLU A 123 13.52 -5.56 -4.19
C GLU A 123 12.12 -4.97 -4.13
N VAL A 124 11.65 -4.51 -2.97
CA VAL A 124 10.34 -3.88 -2.80
C VAL A 124 10.15 -2.71 -3.78
N SER A 125 11.15 -1.87 -3.93
CA SER A 125 11.06 -0.74 -4.86
C SER A 125 11.13 -1.17 -6.34
N CYS A 126 11.88 -2.24 -6.66
CA CYS A 126 12.05 -2.76 -8.01
C CYS A 126 10.81 -3.48 -8.55
N VAL A 127 10.06 -4.18 -7.71
CA VAL A 127 8.86 -4.94 -8.16
C VAL A 127 7.67 -4.03 -8.48
N ILE A 128 7.70 -2.75 -8.12
CA ILE A 128 6.64 -1.81 -8.50
C ILE A 128 6.57 -1.68 -10.03
N GLY A 129 5.47 -2.16 -10.60
CA GLY A 129 5.28 -2.33 -12.02
C GLY A 129 5.25 -1.01 -12.82
N LYS A 130 5.47 -1.13 -14.13
CA LYS A 130 5.38 0.00 -15.08
C LYS A 130 3.95 0.47 -15.35
N ARG A 131 2.94 -0.30 -14.94
CA ARG A 131 1.52 0.10 -14.99
C ARG A 131 1.23 1.32 -14.11
N ILE A 132 2.03 1.51 -13.04
CA ILE A 132 1.85 2.63 -12.12
C ILE A 132 2.55 3.87 -12.68
N PRO A 133 1.83 4.97 -12.92
CA PRO A 133 2.43 6.21 -13.37
C PRO A 133 3.49 6.71 -12.36
N ARG A 134 4.60 7.21 -12.87
CA ARG A 134 5.67 7.81 -12.08
C ARG A 134 5.60 9.31 -12.18
N ILE A 135 5.33 9.97 -11.07
CA ILE A 135 5.26 11.43 -10.98
C ILE A 135 6.53 11.90 -10.28
N TYR A 136 7.40 12.58 -11.01
CA TYR A 136 8.60 13.19 -10.44
C TYR A 136 8.26 14.59 -9.95
N THR A 137 8.62 14.88 -8.69
CA THR A 137 8.37 16.18 -8.08
C THR A 137 9.68 16.87 -7.69
N LYS A 138 9.71 18.18 -7.83
CA LYS A 138 10.77 19.06 -7.32
C LYS A 138 10.11 20.25 -6.65
N ASP A 139 10.53 20.56 -5.43
CA ASP A 139 9.98 21.67 -4.63
C ASP A 139 8.43 21.62 -4.54
N GLY A 140 7.87 20.42 -4.33
CA GLY A 140 6.44 20.17 -4.23
C GLY A 140 5.64 20.24 -5.54
N LYS A 141 6.31 20.50 -6.69
CA LYS A 141 5.65 20.60 -8.02
C LYS A 141 6.03 19.41 -8.89
N ALA A 142 5.04 18.86 -9.61
CA ALA A 142 5.29 17.83 -10.62
C ALA A 142 6.11 18.43 -11.78
N VAL A 143 7.27 17.83 -12.06
CA VAL A 143 8.18 18.25 -13.15
C VAL A 143 8.20 17.28 -14.32
N LYS A 144 7.80 16.01 -14.08
CA LYS A 144 7.72 14.99 -15.12
C LYS A 144 6.72 13.92 -14.72
N VAL A 145 5.98 13.40 -15.69
CA VAL A 145 5.12 12.22 -15.54
C VAL A 145 5.54 11.18 -16.58
N LEU A 146 5.78 9.95 -16.14
CA LEU A 146 5.93 8.79 -17.00
C LEU A 146 4.71 7.89 -16.81
N ASN A 147 3.95 7.72 -17.88
CA ASN A 147 2.84 6.78 -17.94
C ASN A 147 3.06 5.86 -19.14
N TYR A 148 3.24 4.57 -18.90
CA TYR A 148 3.53 3.59 -19.94
C TYR A 148 2.25 2.98 -20.56
N LEU A 149 1.08 3.35 -20.07
CA LEU A 149 -0.22 2.88 -20.57
C LEU A 149 -0.91 3.89 -21.50
N MET A 150 -0.28 5.05 -21.72
CA MET A 150 -0.76 6.11 -22.62
C MET A 150 0.20 6.33 -23.75
#